data_a9441a7de9da4f83bcb18a721b78941b
#
_entry.id   a9441a7de9da4f83bcb18a721b78941b
#
_cell.length_a   1.000
_cell.length_b   1.000
_cell.length_c   1.000
_cell.angle_alpha   90.00
_cell.angle_beta   90.00
_cell.angle_gamma   90.00
#
_symmetry.space_group_name_H-M   'P 1'
#
loop_
_entity.id
_entity.type
_entity.pdbx_description
1 polymer ?
#
loop_
_entity_poly.entity_id
_entity_poly.type
_entity_poly.pdbx_seq_one_letter_code
_entity_poly.pdbx_strand_id
1 'polypeptide(L)'
;MPGSTTNTANAKIERKYLAHYIDSSFNGASVNYVRLGKDLEEYAIEMNPDSETKKNILGENSTNVKGYEPQGSVDPYYAYSGDPLYEHLASIINDRATGSALETTVVDALFKPDGSCEWAYRENAIIIPQSIGGEDGVQIPFEIHYNGGRTKGTFNATTKTFTADSTE
;
A
#
# COMPACT_ATOMS: atom_id res chain seq x y z
N MET A 1 -20.59 -7.39 28.84
CA MET A 1 -21.20 -7.22 27.50
C MET A 1 -20.15 -6.69 26.56
N PRO A 2 -19.80 -7.43 25.51
CA PRO A 2 -18.96 -6.81 24.49
C PRO A 2 -19.75 -5.66 23.87
N GLY A 3 -19.21 -4.45 23.98
CA GLY A 3 -19.84 -3.30 23.37
C GLY A 3 -19.98 -3.52 21.87
N SER A 4 -21.18 -3.33 21.36
CA SER A 4 -21.42 -3.32 19.92
C SER A 4 -20.62 -2.17 19.32
N THR A 5 -19.49 -2.48 18.69
CA THR A 5 -18.70 -1.51 17.96
C THR A 5 -19.29 -1.32 16.56
N THR A 6 -20.53 -0.89 16.50
CA THR A 6 -21.09 -0.43 15.23
C THR A 6 -20.48 0.92 14.90
N ASN A 7 -19.99 1.07 13.68
CA ASN A 7 -19.63 2.39 13.18
C ASN A 7 -20.84 3.30 13.33
N THR A 8 -20.71 4.30 14.19
CA THR A 8 -21.74 5.31 14.34
C THR A 8 -21.80 6.09 13.02
N ALA A 9 -23.01 6.19 12.44
CA ALA A 9 -23.19 6.97 11.22
C ALA A 9 -22.64 8.38 11.41
N ASN A 10 -21.90 8.90 10.42
CA ASN A 10 -21.23 10.21 10.41
C ASN A 10 -20.01 10.34 11.34
N ALA A 11 -19.55 9.26 11.96
CA ALA A 11 -18.30 9.28 12.71
C ALA A 11 -17.09 9.20 11.76
N LYS A 12 -15.98 9.82 12.14
CA LYS A 12 -14.73 9.67 11.38
C LYS A 12 -14.23 8.23 11.48
N ILE A 13 -13.81 7.69 10.36
CA ILE A 13 -13.13 6.40 10.34
C ILE A 13 -11.72 6.60 10.87
N GLU A 14 -11.35 5.86 11.92
CA GLU A 14 -10.02 5.98 12.51
C GLU A 14 -8.93 5.45 11.57
N ARG A 15 -7.78 6.10 11.58
CA ARG A 15 -6.64 5.76 10.70
C ARG A 15 -6.19 4.30 10.83
N LYS A 16 -6.28 3.73 12.01
CA LYS A 16 -5.86 2.34 12.29
C LYS A 16 -6.61 1.28 11.50
N TYR A 17 -7.80 1.61 11.00
CA TYR A 17 -8.62 0.67 10.23
C TYR A 17 -8.22 0.60 8.75
N LEU A 18 -7.53 1.60 8.26
CA LEU A 18 -6.96 1.56 6.90
C LEU A 18 -5.57 0.92 6.98
N ALA A 19 -5.46 -0.30 6.50
CA ALA A 19 -4.25 -1.10 6.61
C ALA A 19 -3.58 -1.28 5.24
N HIS A 20 -2.26 -1.31 5.26
CA HIS A 20 -1.43 -1.49 4.08
C HIS A 20 -0.51 -2.69 4.28
N TYR A 21 -0.48 -3.58 3.31
CA TYR A 21 0.33 -4.81 3.35
C TYR A 21 1.21 -4.91 2.12
N ILE A 22 2.42 -5.41 2.30
CA ILE A 22 3.34 -5.71 1.20
C ILE A 22 3.66 -7.20 1.21
N ASP A 23 3.63 -7.82 0.05
CA ASP A 23 4.12 -9.19 -0.11
C ASP A 23 5.64 -9.19 -0.02
N SER A 24 6.16 -9.63 1.12
CA SER A 24 7.60 -9.65 1.38
C SER A 24 8.35 -10.73 0.60
N SER A 25 7.65 -11.63 -0.08
CA SER A 25 8.27 -12.63 -0.94
C SER A 25 8.67 -12.09 -2.31
N PHE A 26 8.19 -10.92 -2.68
CA PHE A 26 8.40 -10.28 -3.99
C PHE A 26 8.13 -11.24 -5.15
N ASN A 27 6.88 -11.71 -5.22
CA ASN A 27 6.40 -12.69 -6.18
C ASN A 27 7.09 -14.06 -6.08
N GLY A 28 7.59 -14.39 -4.89
CA GLY A 28 8.12 -15.71 -4.60
C GLY A 28 7.04 -16.79 -4.54
N ALA A 29 7.47 -18.04 -4.32
CA ALA A 29 6.58 -19.22 -4.33
C ALA A 29 5.48 -19.18 -3.27
N SER A 30 5.72 -18.49 -2.15
CA SER A 30 4.76 -18.37 -1.04
C SER A 30 4.56 -16.90 -0.68
N VAL A 31 3.37 -16.40 -0.95
CA VAL A 31 2.99 -15.02 -0.60
C VAL A 31 3.07 -14.82 0.91
N ASN A 32 3.71 -13.75 1.34
CA ASN A 32 3.84 -13.39 2.74
C ASN A 32 3.60 -11.90 2.94
N TYR A 33 2.35 -11.53 3.24
CA TYR A 33 1.99 -10.13 3.47
C TYR A 33 2.44 -9.65 4.85
N VAL A 34 3.19 -8.56 4.85
CA VAL A 34 3.65 -7.86 6.06
C VAL A 34 2.92 -6.54 6.15
N ARG A 35 2.34 -6.26 7.31
CA ARG A 35 1.64 -5.00 7.53
C ARG A 35 2.64 -3.86 7.74
N LEU A 36 2.43 -2.77 7.02
CA LEU A 36 3.15 -1.51 7.27
C LEU A 36 2.52 -0.78 8.44
N GLY A 37 3.34 -0.16 9.28
CA GLY A 37 2.82 0.67 10.36
C GLY A 37 3.73 0.78 11.56
N LYS A 38 4.58 -0.19 11.82
CA LYS A 38 5.48 -0.13 12.96
C LYS A 38 6.45 1.06 12.79
N ASP A 39 6.44 1.94 13.76
CA ASP A 39 7.24 3.19 13.77
C ASP A 39 6.91 4.16 12.61
N LEU A 40 5.83 3.92 11.89
CA LEU A 40 5.39 4.76 10.77
C LEU A 40 4.21 5.62 11.22
N GLU A 41 4.44 6.93 11.29
CA GLU A 41 3.43 7.88 11.77
C GLU A 41 2.45 8.27 10.68
N GLU A 42 2.92 8.32 9.44
CA GLU A 42 2.10 8.75 8.31
C GLU A 42 2.40 7.92 7.06
N TYR A 43 1.35 7.53 6.38
CA TYR A 43 1.42 6.94 5.04
C TYR A 43 0.16 7.32 4.28
N ALA A 44 0.34 7.82 3.08
CA ALA A 44 -0.77 8.14 2.18
C ALA A 44 -0.44 7.68 0.77
N ILE A 45 -1.46 7.18 0.09
CA ILE A 45 -1.36 6.88 -1.34
C ILE A 45 -1.69 8.16 -2.08
N GLU A 46 -0.68 8.79 -2.66
CA GLU A 46 -0.87 9.97 -3.49
C GLU A 46 -1.32 9.56 -4.87
N MET A 47 -2.47 10.04 -5.28
CA MET A 47 -3.12 9.56 -6.51
C MET A 47 -2.49 10.14 -7.78
N ASN A 48 -1.85 11.30 -7.69
CA ASN A 48 -1.17 11.98 -8.80
C ASN A 48 -2.00 11.97 -10.11
N PRO A 49 -3.19 12.56 -10.10
CA PRO A 49 -4.06 12.54 -11.26
C PRO A 49 -3.46 13.30 -12.45
N ASP A 50 -3.56 12.71 -13.64
CA ASP A 50 -3.25 13.38 -14.88
C ASP A 50 -4.52 14.03 -15.42
N SER A 51 -4.64 15.33 -15.20
CA SER A 51 -5.82 16.11 -15.60
C SER A 51 -5.50 17.15 -16.64
N GLU A 52 -6.43 17.37 -17.54
CA GLU A 52 -6.34 18.38 -18.59
C GLU A 52 -7.61 19.23 -18.58
N THR A 53 -7.44 20.55 -18.56
CA THR A 53 -8.56 21.49 -18.67
C THR A 53 -8.50 22.20 -20.00
N LYS A 54 -9.59 22.11 -20.75
CA LYS A 54 -9.73 22.80 -22.05
C LYS A 54 -10.82 23.85 -21.97
N LYS A 55 -10.62 24.94 -22.65
CA LYS A 55 -11.58 26.01 -22.78
C LYS A 55 -12.12 26.03 -24.21
N ASN A 56 -13.43 25.97 -24.37
CA ASN A 56 -14.05 26.09 -25.69
C ASN A 56 -14.19 27.57 -26.13
N ILE A 57 -14.65 27.76 -27.33
CA ILE A 57 -14.80 29.13 -27.87
C ILE A 57 -15.90 29.95 -27.18
N LEU A 58 -16.75 29.29 -26.39
CA LEU A 58 -17.77 29.96 -25.58
C LEU A 58 -17.25 30.42 -24.23
N GLY A 59 -15.99 30.12 -23.93
CA GLY A 59 -15.37 30.43 -22.65
C GLY A 59 -15.68 29.41 -21.53
N GLU A 60 -16.28 28.28 -21.88
CA GLU A 60 -16.59 27.22 -20.92
C GLU A 60 -15.40 26.29 -20.70
N ASN A 61 -15.10 26.00 -19.45
CA ASN A 61 -14.03 25.07 -19.08
C ASN A 61 -14.54 23.64 -18.97
N SER A 62 -13.77 22.73 -19.51
CA SER A 62 -14.00 21.28 -19.33
C SER A 62 -12.73 20.62 -18.83
N THR A 63 -12.82 19.96 -17.68
CA THR A 63 -11.70 19.23 -17.08
C THR A 63 -11.90 17.74 -17.29
N ASN A 64 -10.86 17.09 -17.80
CA ASN A 64 -10.84 15.65 -18.00
C ASN A 64 -9.66 15.04 -17.24
N VAL A 65 -9.91 13.96 -16.51
CA VAL A 65 -8.86 13.20 -15.82
C VAL A 65 -8.53 11.98 -16.69
N LYS A 66 -7.30 11.92 -17.19
CA LYS A 66 -6.85 10.86 -18.10
C LYS A 66 -6.46 9.58 -17.36
N GLY A 67 -5.98 9.71 -16.14
CA GLY A 67 -5.56 8.57 -15.35
C GLY A 67 -4.91 8.98 -14.03
N TYR A 68 -4.34 8.00 -13.37
CA TYR A 68 -3.68 8.20 -12.07
C TYR A 68 -2.33 7.49 -12.07
N GLU A 69 -1.37 8.06 -11.34
CA GLU A 69 -0.08 7.45 -11.06
C GLU A 69 0.11 7.33 -9.55
N PRO A 70 -0.61 6.40 -8.88
CA PRO A 70 -0.57 6.31 -7.43
C PRO A 70 0.81 5.90 -6.92
N GLN A 71 1.25 6.57 -5.87
CA GLN A 71 2.48 6.21 -5.18
C GLN A 71 2.38 6.53 -3.70
N GLY A 72 3.19 5.85 -2.90
CA GLY A 72 3.30 6.10 -1.48
C GLY A 72 4.76 6.11 -1.06
N SER A 73 5.05 6.80 0.04
CA SER A 73 6.39 6.85 0.63
C SER A 73 6.34 6.30 2.03
N VAL A 74 7.18 5.31 2.30
CA VAL A 74 7.35 4.72 3.64
C VAL A 74 8.64 5.27 4.23
N ASP A 75 8.51 6.23 5.14
CA ASP A 75 9.62 6.91 5.80
C ASP A 75 9.17 7.39 7.19
N PRO A 76 9.78 6.92 8.27
CA PRO A 76 10.88 5.96 8.32
C PRO A 76 10.45 4.50 8.15
N TYR A 77 11.36 3.67 7.72
CA TYR A 77 11.24 2.22 7.82
C TYR A 77 12.46 1.68 8.56
N TYR A 78 12.25 1.20 9.77
CA TYR A 78 13.33 0.67 10.61
C TYR A 78 13.56 -0.80 10.31
N ALA A 79 14.83 -1.16 10.19
CA ALA A 79 15.24 -2.54 10.00
C ALA A 79 15.20 -3.31 11.31
N TYR A 80 14.48 -4.43 11.32
CA TYR A 80 14.44 -5.34 12.46
C TYR A 80 14.96 -6.70 12.05
N SER A 81 15.78 -7.29 12.91
CA SER A 81 16.29 -8.64 12.66
C SER A 81 15.14 -9.63 12.56
N GLY A 82 15.16 -10.46 11.52
CA GLY A 82 14.10 -11.45 11.27
C GLY A 82 12.87 -10.93 10.52
N ASP A 83 12.84 -9.65 10.18
CA ASP A 83 11.77 -9.10 9.33
C ASP A 83 12.02 -9.49 7.87
N PRO A 84 11.13 -10.30 7.26
CA PRO A 84 11.34 -10.74 5.88
C PRO A 84 11.34 -9.59 4.87
N LEU A 85 10.60 -8.52 5.14
CA LEU A 85 10.61 -7.34 4.27
C LEU A 85 11.99 -6.66 4.32
N TYR A 86 12.56 -6.50 5.51
CA TYR A 86 13.90 -5.96 5.66
C TYR A 86 14.93 -6.78 4.90
N GLU A 87 14.89 -8.10 5.03
CA GLU A 87 15.83 -8.98 4.36
C GLU A 87 15.79 -8.81 2.84
N HIS A 88 14.59 -8.66 2.29
CA HIS A 88 14.45 -8.45 0.85
C HIS A 88 14.89 -7.06 0.39
N LEU A 89 14.55 -6.02 1.16
CA LEU A 89 15.02 -4.65 0.88
C LEU A 89 16.53 -4.55 0.94
N ALA A 90 17.16 -5.19 1.91
CA ALA A 90 18.61 -5.24 2.03
C ALA A 90 19.26 -5.92 0.83
N SER A 91 18.66 -7.00 0.34
CA SER A 91 19.12 -7.70 -0.86
C SER A 91 19.05 -6.79 -2.09
N ILE A 92 17.94 -6.06 -2.26
CA ILE A 92 17.79 -5.12 -3.37
C ILE A 92 18.89 -4.05 -3.33
N ILE A 93 19.14 -3.48 -2.17
CA ILE A 93 20.15 -2.41 -2.01
C ILE A 93 21.55 -2.95 -2.25
N ASN A 94 21.87 -4.09 -1.66
CA ASN A 94 23.23 -4.67 -1.76
C ASN A 94 23.57 -5.08 -3.19
N ASP A 95 22.61 -5.63 -3.90
CA ASP A 95 22.78 -6.07 -5.28
C ASP A 95 22.55 -4.93 -6.29
N ARG A 96 22.03 -3.78 -5.82
CA ARG A 96 21.60 -2.66 -6.67
C ARG A 96 20.67 -3.15 -7.78
N ALA A 97 19.72 -3.97 -7.38
CA ALA A 97 18.79 -4.64 -8.27
C ALA A 97 17.89 -3.65 -9.00
N THR A 98 17.50 -4.00 -10.22
CA THR A 98 16.59 -3.20 -11.05
C THR A 98 15.57 -4.11 -11.71
N GLY A 99 14.55 -3.50 -12.34
CA GLY A 99 13.56 -4.24 -13.11
C GLY A 99 12.67 -5.13 -12.26
N SER A 100 12.48 -6.36 -12.69
CA SER A 100 11.54 -7.30 -12.08
C SER A 100 11.87 -7.68 -10.63
N ALA A 101 13.11 -7.52 -10.21
CA ALA A 101 13.50 -7.77 -8.82
C ALA A 101 12.83 -6.82 -7.82
N LEU A 102 12.34 -5.68 -8.29
CA LEU A 102 11.65 -4.68 -7.48
C LEU A 102 10.13 -4.88 -7.45
N GLU A 103 9.61 -5.82 -8.21
CA GLU A 103 8.17 -6.03 -8.36
C GLU A 103 7.62 -6.92 -7.25
N THR A 104 6.50 -6.49 -6.70
CA THR A 104 5.73 -7.26 -5.73
C THR A 104 4.25 -6.89 -5.84
N THR A 105 3.44 -7.37 -4.91
CA THR A 105 2.05 -6.95 -4.79
C THR A 105 1.81 -6.31 -3.44
N VAL A 106 0.90 -5.36 -3.41
CA VAL A 106 0.47 -4.69 -2.18
C VAL A 106 -1.04 -4.87 -2.03
N VAL A 107 -1.50 -4.86 -0.79
CA VAL A 107 -2.92 -4.89 -0.47
C VAL A 107 -3.23 -3.70 0.43
N ASP A 108 -4.21 -2.92 0.02
CA ASP A 108 -4.77 -1.84 0.82
C ASP A 108 -6.18 -2.26 1.23
N ALA A 109 -6.46 -2.27 2.51
CA ALA A 109 -7.71 -2.76 3.05
C ALA A 109 -8.27 -1.84 4.13
N LEU A 110 -9.58 -1.68 4.13
CA LEU A 110 -10.29 -0.98 5.19
C LEU A 110 -11.08 -1.99 6.00
N PHE A 111 -10.87 -1.97 7.31
CA PHE A 111 -11.56 -2.85 8.24
C PHE A 111 -12.60 -2.09 9.05
N LYS A 112 -13.64 -2.81 9.45
CA LYS A 112 -14.64 -2.30 10.40
C LYS A 112 -14.17 -2.55 11.84
N PRO A 113 -14.74 -1.86 12.82
CA PRO A 113 -14.38 -2.07 14.23
C PRO A 113 -14.55 -3.51 14.72
N ASP A 114 -15.42 -4.29 14.09
CA ASP A 114 -15.62 -5.71 14.42
C ASP A 114 -14.54 -6.64 13.83
N GLY A 115 -13.59 -6.09 13.06
CA GLY A 115 -12.53 -6.82 12.42
C GLY A 115 -12.84 -7.33 11.02
N SER A 116 -14.08 -7.18 10.53
CA SER A 116 -14.42 -7.57 9.17
C SER A 116 -13.86 -6.59 8.14
N CYS A 117 -13.57 -7.10 6.95
CA CYS A 117 -13.05 -6.29 5.85
C CYS A 117 -14.20 -5.60 5.11
N GLU A 118 -14.15 -4.28 5.03
CA GLU A 118 -15.14 -3.50 4.27
C GLU A 118 -14.82 -3.53 2.78
N TRP A 119 -13.55 -3.30 2.44
CA TRP A 119 -13.03 -3.47 1.09
C TRP A 119 -11.53 -3.73 1.15
N ALA A 120 -11.03 -4.40 0.12
CA ALA A 120 -9.61 -4.58 -0.08
C ALA A 120 -9.29 -4.59 -1.57
N TYR A 121 -8.12 -4.09 -1.89
CA TYR A 121 -7.61 -4.07 -3.26
C TYR A 121 -6.17 -4.57 -3.26
N ARG A 122 -5.89 -5.49 -4.17
CA ARG A 122 -4.53 -5.94 -4.45
C ARG A 122 -4.07 -5.31 -5.76
N GLU A 123 -2.86 -4.80 -5.78
CA GLU A 123 -2.29 -4.19 -6.96
C GLU A 123 -0.81 -4.56 -7.08
N ASN A 124 -0.33 -4.68 -8.31
CA ASN A 124 1.09 -4.83 -8.55
C ASN A 124 1.80 -3.53 -8.17
N ALA A 125 2.98 -3.63 -7.61
CA ALA A 125 3.74 -2.48 -7.17
C ALA A 125 5.23 -2.68 -7.42
N ILE A 126 5.91 -1.56 -7.56
CA ILE A 126 7.36 -1.51 -7.65
C ILE A 126 7.85 -0.84 -6.38
N ILE A 127 8.75 -1.50 -5.67
CA ILE A 127 9.31 -1.02 -4.41
C ILE A 127 10.70 -0.47 -4.69
N ILE A 128 10.88 0.82 -4.40
CA ILE A 128 12.13 1.52 -4.70
C ILE A 128 12.75 2.01 -3.41
N PRO A 129 13.74 1.28 -2.84
CA PRO A 129 14.48 1.77 -1.69
C PRO A 129 15.24 3.05 -2.03
N GLN A 130 15.18 4.04 -1.13
CA GLN A 130 15.74 5.37 -1.36
C GLN A 130 17.12 5.53 -0.72
N SER A 131 17.33 4.92 0.45
CA SER A 131 18.59 5.05 1.18
C SER A 131 18.73 3.92 2.18
N ILE A 132 19.91 3.76 2.70
CA ILE A 132 20.17 2.92 3.87
C ILE A 132 21.10 3.68 4.81
N GLY A 133 20.69 3.81 6.06
CA GLY A 133 21.44 4.55 7.05
C GLY A 133 20.61 4.79 8.29
N GLY A 134 20.74 5.95 8.88
CA GLY A 134 19.99 6.34 10.07
C GLY A 134 20.90 6.75 11.20
N GLU A 135 20.34 7.47 12.16
CA GLU A 135 21.05 7.95 13.33
C GLU A 135 20.84 7.04 14.53
N ASP A 136 19.61 6.59 14.72
CA ASP A 136 19.16 5.85 15.88
C ASP A 136 18.58 4.48 15.46
N GLY A 137 19.34 3.76 14.65
CA GLY A 137 18.95 2.48 14.06
C GLY A 137 19.07 2.52 12.55
N VAL A 138 19.09 1.33 11.95
CA VAL A 138 19.16 1.24 10.49
C VAL A 138 17.79 1.51 9.89
N GLN A 139 17.73 2.45 8.98
CA GLN A 139 16.52 2.83 8.28
C GLN A 139 16.71 2.63 6.77
N ILE A 140 15.66 2.09 6.13
CA ILE A 140 15.60 1.91 4.68
C ILE A 140 14.28 2.49 4.19
N PRO A 141 14.14 3.81 4.08
CA PRO A 141 12.93 4.39 3.51
C PRO A 141 12.79 3.96 2.04
N PHE A 142 11.57 3.71 1.63
CA PHE A 142 11.29 3.27 0.27
C PHE A 142 9.99 3.87 -0.26
N GLU A 143 9.89 3.92 -1.58
CA GLU A 143 8.68 4.33 -2.27
C GLU A 143 7.96 3.12 -2.83
N ILE A 144 6.63 3.20 -2.83
CA ILE A 144 5.76 2.21 -3.46
C ILE A 144 5.11 2.87 -4.67
N HIS A 145 5.42 2.38 -5.86
CA HIS A 145 4.78 2.82 -7.10
C HIS A 145 3.78 1.75 -7.53
N TYR A 146 2.51 2.12 -7.58
CA TYR A 146 1.43 1.22 -7.97
C TYR A 146 1.47 1.02 -9.48
N ASN A 147 1.48 -0.23 -9.91
CA ASN A 147 1.80 -0.59 -11.31
C ASN A 147 0.68 -1.37 -12.01
N GLY A 148 -0.56 -1.17 -11.58
CA GLY A 148 -1.71 -1.78 -12.24
C GLY A 148 -2.04 -3.19 -11.80
N GLY A 149 -2.95 -3.83 -12.54
CA GLY A 149 -3.46 -5.14 -12.14
C GLY A 149 -4.34 -5.10 -10.89
N ARG A 150 -4.98 -3.95 -10.65
CA ARG A 150 -5.77 -3.73 -9.44
C ARG A 150 -6.98 -4.65 -9.39
N THR A 151 -7.07 -5.45 -8.34
CA THR A 151 -8.12 -6.43 -8.14
C THR A 151 -8.84 -6.16 -6.82
N LYS A 152 -10.16 -6.07 -6.89
CA LYS A 152 -11.00 -5.93 -5.71
C LYS A 152 -11.22 -7.27 -5.03
N GLY A 153 -11.30 -7.26 -3.72
CA GLY A 153 -11.55 -8.48 -2.96
C GLY A 153 -11.73 -8.21 -1.47
N THR A 154 -11.41 -9.20 -0.69
CA THR A 154 -11.40 -9.12 0.76
C THR A 154 -10.05 -9.58 1.30
N PHE A 155 -9.70 -9.11 2.49
CA PHE A 155 -8.46 -9.46 3.14
C PHE A 155 -8.72 -9.95 4.56
N ASN A 156 -8.16 -11.10 4.89
CA ASN A 156 -8.21 -11.64 6.25
C ASN A 156 -6.93 -11.24 7.00
N ALA A 157 -7.07 -10.36 7.99
CA ALA A 157 -5.93 -9.85 8.75
C ALA A 157 -5.28 -10.92 9.64
N THR A 158 -6.01 -11.94 10.04
CA THR A 158 -5.47 -13.02 10.87
C THR A 158 -4.61 -13.98 10.07
N THR A 159 -5.11 -14.45 8.92
CA THR A 159 -4.39 -15.36 8.04
C THR A 159 -3.50 -14.62 7.02
N LYS A 160 -3.66 -13.32 6.92
CA LYS A 160 -2.98 -12.45 5.93
C LYS A 160 -3.17 -12.95 4.51
N THR A 161 -4.41 -13.27 4.18
CA THR A 161 -4.78 -13.83 2.88
C THR A 161 -5.73 -12.89 2.15
N PHE A 162 -5.41 -12.58 0.90
CA PHE A 162 -6.29 -11.85 -0.01
C PHE A 162 -7.13 -12.82 -0.83
N THR A 163 -8.42 -12.56 -0.89
CA THR A 163 -9.36 -13.32 -1.73
C THR A 163 -10.02 -12.36 -2.71
N ALA A 164 -9.78 -12.58 -3.99
CA ALA A 164 -10.38 -11.75 -5.03
C ALA A 164 -11.90 -12.01 -5.10
N ASP A 165 -12.65 -10.93 -5.34
CA ASP A 165 -14.09 -11.07 -5.59
C ASP A 165 -14.28 -11.86 -6.89
N SER A 166 -15.33 -12.71 -6.89
CA SER A 166 -15.67 -13.43 -8.11
C SER A 166 -16.18 -12.45 -9.17
N THR A 167 -15.56 -12.51 -10.35
CA THR A 167 -16.08 -11.78 -11.51
C THR A 167 -17.31 -12.51 -12.04
N GLU A 168 -18.43 -11.83 -11.98
CA GLU A 168 -19.62 -12.28 -12.70
C GLU A 168 -19.50 -11.97 -14.21
#